data_318c375f9b6b888dab6ccaf077cdcfe5
#
_entry.id   318c375f9b6b888dab6ccaf077cdcfe5
#
_cell.length_a   1.000
_cell.length_b   1.000
_cell.length_c   1.000
_cell.angle_alpha   90.00
_cell.angle_beta   90.00
_cell.angle_gamma   90.00
#
_symmetry.space_group_name_H-M   'P 1'
#
loop_
_entity.id
_entity.type
_entity.pdbx_description
1 polymer ?
#
loop_
_entity_poly.entity_id
_entity_poly.type
_entity_poly.pdbx_seq_one_letter_code
_entity_poly.pdbx_strand_id
1 'polypeptide(L)'
;YVFADFDWLKEPRLIGELSYESLRGSDSYGFCYKDEWLKDYGGLFLSDDLNNYPGQQYTTPGKDIFGCFSDALPDRWGRTLINRREQILAKDEKRLVRRLSSFDYLIGIEDFSRMGGFRFKESMDGEYINASESLHIPPLTDIRELIAASSEIEKSEEEDQLPEMRWIAQLVQPGSSLGGARPKASVIDENKNLCIAKFPSRKDDYDAGLW
;
A
#
# COMPACT_ATOMS: atom_id res chain seq x y z
N TYR A 1 10.85 -7.36 8.19
CA TYR A 1 10.51 -8.78 8.09
C TYR A 1 9.26 -8.96 7.27
N VAL A 2 9.24 -9.98 6.41
CA VAL A 2 8.15 -10.31 5.50
C VAL A 2 7.51 -11.61 5.94
N PHE A 3 6.19 -11.59 6.10
CA PHE A 3 5.38 -12.76 6.44
C PHE A 3 4.45 -13.12 5.29
N ALA A 4 4.28 -14.41 5.04
CA ALA A 4 3.20 -14.93 4.20
C ALA A 4 1.96 -15.15 5.06
N ASP A 5 0.84 -14.59 4.63
CA ASP A 5 -0.50 -14.81 5.19
C ASP A 5 -1.41 -15.33 4.05
N PHE A 6 -1.10 -16.53 3.57
CA PHE A 6 -1.78 -17.17 2.46
C PHE A 6 -2.91 -18.07 2.97
N ASP A 7 -4.02 -18.17 2.25
CA ASP A 7 -5.24 -18.90 2.65
C ASP A 7 -4.99 -20.36 3.07
N TRP A 8 -3.97 -20.99 2.51
CA TRP A 8 -3.60 -22.37 2.83
C TRP A 8 -2.68 -22.52 4.05
N LEU A 9 -2.16 -21.39 4.59
CA LEU A 9 -1.41 -21.37 5.85
C LEU A 9 -2.37 -21.26 7.04
N LYS A 10 -2.08 -21.97 8.12
CA LYS A 10 -2.88 -21.89 9.35
C LYS A 10 -2.66 -20.59 10.11
N GLU A 11 -1.50 -20.01 9.95
CA GLU A 11 -1.05 -18.77 10.59
C GLU A 11 0.00 -18.10 9.69
N PRO A 12 0.20 -16.78 9.81
CA PRO A 12 1.25 -16.10 9.07
C PRO A 12 2.63 -16.69 9.34
N ARG A 13 3.41 -16.94 8.28
CA ARG A 13 4.75 -17.52 8.33
C ARG A 13 5.81 -16.53 7.88
N LEU A 14 6.88 -16.42 8.64
CA LEU A 14 8.04 -15.62 8.28
C LEU A 14 8.72 -16.20 7.03
N ILE A 15 8.78 -15.40 5.96
CA ILE A 15 9.44 -15.77 4.70
C ILE A 15 10.90 -15.34 4.71
N GLY A 16 11.17 -14.09 5.12
CA GLY A 16 12.49 -13.50 5.02
C GLY A 16 12.55 -12.05 5.45
N GLU A 17 13.61 -11.39 5.02
CA GLU A 17 13.88 -9.99 5.31
C GLU A 17 14.00 -9.20 4.01
N LEU A 18 13.19 -8.17 3.85
CA LEU A 18 13.28 -7.19 2.77
C LEU A 18 14.07 -5.99 3.28
N SER A 19 15.13 -5.63 2.59
CA SER A 19 15.94 -4.45 2.87
C SER A 19 15.86 -3.45 1.73
N TYR A 20 15.99 -2.17 2.07
CA TYR A 20 16.01 -1.06 1.15
C TYR A 20 17.15 -0.12 1.50
N GLU A 21 17.94 0.25 0.51
CA GLU A 21 19.01 1.24 0.63
C GLU A 21 18.93 2.23 -0.53
N SER A 22 19.10 3.50 -0.25
CA SER A 22 19.21 4.55 -1.27
C SER A 22 20.59 5.18 -1.20
N LEU A 23 21.41 4.94 -2.22
CA LEU A 23 22.77 5.45 -2.32
C LEU A 23 22.91 6.32 -3.57
N ARG A 24 23.24 7.60 -3.38
CA ARG A 24 23.49 8.56 -4.46
C ARG A 24 22.36 8.66 -5.50
N GLY A 25 21.11 8.50 -5.06
CA GLY A 25 19.94 8.56 -5.94
C GLY A 25 19.62 7.26 -6.68
N SER A 26 20.34 6.16 -6.37
CA SER A 26 20.04 4.83 -6.84
C SER A 26 19.44 4.02 -5.69
N ASP A 27 18.26 3.48 -5.91
CA ASP A 27 17.55 2.63 -4.95
C ASP A 27 17.94 1.17 -5.18
N SER A 28 18.20 0.46 -4.09
CA SER A 28 18.53 -0.97 -4.10
C SER A 28 17.63 -1.72 -3.12
N TYR A 29 17.03 -2.79 -3.59
CA TYR A 29 16.19 -3.67 -2.79
C TYR A 29 16.89 -5.02 -2.64
N GLY A 30 17.00 -5.46 -1.39
CA GLY A 30 17.57 -6.76 -1.07
C GLY A 30 16.56 -7.64 -0.38
N PHE A 31 16.64 -8.95 -0.61
CA PHE A 31 15.82 -9.93 0.08
C PHE A 31 16.65 -11.15 0.49
N CYS A 32 16.42 -11.62 1.70
CA CYS A 32 17.05 -12.83 2.23
C CYS A 32 15.97 -13.74 2.82
N TYR A 33 15.83 -14.95 2.27
CA TYR A 33 14.93 -15.96 2.84
C TYR A 33 15.39 -16.42 4.20
N LYS A 34 14.46 -16.82 5.08
CA LYS A 34 14.74 -17.60 6.27
C LYS A 34 14.90 -19.08 5.92
N ASP A 35 15.84 -19.74 6.59
CA ASP A 35 16.16 -21.15 6.35
C ASP A 35 14.95 -22.06 6.60
N GLU A 36 14.14 -21.74 7.62
CA GLU A 36 12.90 -22.46 7.92
C GLU A 36 11.90 -22.40 6.78
N TRP A 37 11.77 -21.20 6.16
CA TRP A 37 10.89 -21.07 4.99
C TRP A 37 11.38 -21.90 3.80
N LEU A 38 12.67 -21.83 3.50
CA LEU A 38 13.26 -22.61 2.40
C LEU A 38 13.17 -24.12 2.64
N LYS A 39 13.30 -24.55 3.89
CA LYS A 39 13.16 -25.96 4.26
C LYS A 39 11.73 -26.46 4.08
N ASP A 40 10.75 -25.70 4.51
CA ASP A 40 9.34 -26.12 4.51
C ASP A 40 8.65 -25.83 3.17
N TYR A 41 9.03 -24.74 2.50
CA TYR A 41 8.35 -24.20 1.31
C TYR A 41 9.30 -23.85 0.16
N GLY A 42 10.52 -24.38 0.13
CA GLY A 42 11.52 -24.08 -0.91
C GLY A 42 11.11 -24.47 -2.34
N GLY A 43 10.06 -25.25 -2.49
CA GLY A 43 9.44 -25.52 -3.79
C GLY A 43 8.43 -24.48 -4.26
N LEU A 44 8.04 -23.53 -3.39
CA LEU A 44 7.11 -22.45 -3.72
C LEU A 44 7.86 -21.30 -4.39
N PHE A 45 7.51 -21.02 -5.62
CA PHE A 45 8.10 -19.96 -6.41
C PHE A 45 7.29 -18.66 -6.25
N LEU A 46 7.91 -17.60 -5.74
CA LEU A 46 7.23 -16.34 -5.46
C LEU A 46 7.24 -15.39 -6.67
N SER A 47 8.36 -15.28 -7.39
CA SER A 47 8.49 -14.50 -8.61
C SER A 47 9.77 -14.86 -9.39
N ASP A 48 9.81 -14.48 -10.67
CA ASP A 48 10.90 -14.81 -11.58
C ASP A 48 12.25 -14.17 -11.20
N ASP A 49 12.22 -13.13 -10.39
CA ASP A 49 13.40 -12.37 -9.98
C ASP A 49 13.86 -12.67 -8.54
N LEU A 50 13.24 -13.67 -7.89
CA LEU A 50 13.58 -14.10 -6.55
C LEU A 50 13.76 -15.62 -6.49
N ASN A 51 15.00 -16.07 -6.45
CA ASN A 51 15.33 -17.49 -6.48
C ASN A 51 15.28 -18.11 -5.08
N ASN A 52 14.88 -19.40 -5.00
CA ASN A 52 14.74 -20.14 -3.75
C ASN A 52 16.09 -20.70 -3.27
N TYR A 53 16.98 -19.83 -2.82
CA TYR A 53 18.23 -20.24 -2.17
C TYR A 53 18.55 -19.35 -0.95
N PRO A 54 19.34 -19.82 0.01
CA PRO A 54 19.77 -19.02 1.15
C PRO A 54 20.74 -17.91 0.71
N GLY A 55 20.72 -16.80 1.43
CA GLY A 55 21.59 -15.65 1.20
C GLY A 55 20.87 -14.43 0.63
N GLN A 56 21.63 -13.33 0.60
CA GLN A 56 21.10 -12.05 0.15
C GLN A 56 20.99 -12.01 -1.37
N GLN A 57 19.81 -11.61 -1.85
CA GLN A 57 19.52 -11.39 -3.26
C GLN A 57 19.17 -9.93 -3.47
N TYR A 58 19.46 -9.39 -4.64
CA TYR A 58 19.20 -7.98 -4.96
C TYR A 58 18.41 -7.88 -6.26
N THR A 59 17.56 -6.86 -6.34
CA THR A 59 16.91 -6.54 -7.62
C THR A 59 17.93 -6.16 -8.68
N THR A 60 17.64 -6.47 -9.94
CA THR A 60 18.45 -6.02 -11.07
C THR A 60 18.47 -4.49 -11.12
N PRO A 61 19.59 -3.85 -11.49
CA PRO A 61 19.65 -2.41 -11.65
C PRO A 61 18.53 -1.87 -12.54
N GLY A 62 17.81 -0.88 -12.05
CA GLY A 62 16.66 -0.30 -12.73
C GLY A 62 15.30 -0.97 -12.44
N LYS A 63 15.27 -2.10 -11.75
CA LYS A 63 14.03 -2.63 -11.15
C LYS A 63 13.75 -1.95 -9.82
N ASP A 64 12.49 -1.64 -9.63
CA ASP A 64 12.01 -0.87 -8.50
C ASP A 64 11.91 -1.73 -7.23
N ILE A 65 11.33 -2.95 -7.32
CA ILE A 65 11.21 -3.92 -6.22
C ILE A 65 11.06 -5.33 -6.82
N PHE A 66 11.21 -6.38 -6.02
CA PHE A 66 10.93 -7.76 -6.50
C PHE A 66 9.48 -7.92 -6.92
N GLY A 67 9.26 -8.67 -8.01
CA GLY A 67 7.96 -8.84 -8.64
C GLY A 67 6.86 -9.33 -7.70
N CYS A 68 7.19 -10.25 -6.78
CA CYS A 68 6.24 -10.75 -5.79
C CYS A 68 5.68 -9.68 -4.85
N PHE A 69 6.40 -8.58 -4.64
CA PHE A 69 5.92 -7.47 -3.79
C PHE A 69 5.23 -6.37 -4.58
N SER A 70 5.28 -6.40 -5.91
CA SER A 70 4.68 -5.35 -6.75
C SER A 70 3.16 -5.28 -6.59
N ASP A 71 2.50 -6.42 -6.40
CA ASP A 71 1.04 -6.48 -6.21
C ASP A 71 0.58 -5.95 -4.84
N ALA A 72 1.51 -5.90 -3.87
CA ALA A 72 1.28 -5.28 -2.57
C ALA A 72 1.51 -3.76 -2.56
N LEU A 73 1.99 -3.19 -3.68
CA LEU A 73 2.15 -1.73 -3.83
C LEU A 73 0.81 -1.07 -4.16
N PRO A 74 0.64 0.21 -3.75
CA PRO A 74 -0.51 0.99 -4.18
C PRO A 74 -0.43 1.27 -5.68
N ASP A 75 -1.58 1.24 -6.32
CA ASP A 75 -1.74 1.69 -7.69
C ASP A 75 -1.87 3.23 -7.76
N ARG A 76 -2.19 3.77 -8.93
CA ARG A 76 -2.18 5.22 -9.18
C ARG A 76 -2.98 6.03 -8.16
N TRP A 77 -4.20 5.60 -7.82
CA TRP A 77 -5.02 6.29 -6.83
C TRP A 77 -4.37 6.29 -5.44
N GLY A 78 -3.94 5.12 -4.95
CA GLY A 78 -3.26 5.02 -3.67
C GLY A 78 -1.97 5.83 -3.60
N ARG A 79 -1.16 5.83 -4.68
CA ARG A 79 0.05 6.68 -4.78
C ARG A 79 -0.30 8.16 -4.74
N THR A 80 -1.38 8.60 -5.41
CA THR A 80 -1.86 9.98 -5.31
C THR A 80 -2.12 10.37 -3.85
N LEU A 81 -2.86 9.55 -3.11
CA LEU A 81 -3.18 9.83 -1.70
C LEU A 81 -1.92 9.93 -0.83
N ILE A 82 -1.00 8.98 -0.95
CA ILE A 82 0.25 8.95 -0.18
C ILE A 82 1.15 10.13 -0.54
N ASN A 83 1.27 10.48 -1.82
CA ASN A 83 2.05 11.65 -2.26
C ASN A 83 1.46 12.96 -1.74
N ARG A 84 0.14 13.14 -1.80
CA ARG A 84 -0.50 14.34 -1.27
C ARG A 84 -0.32 14.46 0.24
N ARG A 85 -0.42 13.34 0.96
CA ARG A 85 -0.11 13.31 2.40
C ARG A 85 1.33 13.78 2.67
N GLU A 86 2.32 13.26 1.95
CA GLU A 86 3.72 13.68 2.10
C GLU A 86 3.91 15.18 1.81
N GLN A 87 3.29 15.70 0.76
CA GLN A 87 3.36 17.12 0.40
C GLN A 87 2.79 18.03 1.52
N ILE A 88 1.67 17.64 2.12
CA ILE A 88 1.06 18.40 3.21
C ILE A 88 1.95 18.34 4.45
N LEU A 89 2.42 17.15 4.83
CA LEU A 89 3.32 16.99 5.98
C LEU A 89 4.62 17.78 5.80
N ALA A 90 5.22 17.75 4.61
CA ALA A 90 6.42 18.52 4.31
C ALA A 90 6.21 20.03 4.46
N LYS A 91 5.05 20.53 4.01
CA LYS A 91 4.66 21.94 4.16
C LYS A 91 4.48 22.32 5.63
N ASP A 92 3.76 21.50 6.41
CA ASP A 92 3.49 21.74 7.83
C ASP A 92 4.78 21.70 8.66
N GLU A 93 5.67 20.76 8.36
CA GLU A 93 6.96 20.58 8.99
C GLU A 93 8.05 21.53 8.43
N LYS A 94 7.73 22.36 7.43
CA LYS A 94 8.65 23.29 6.74
C LYS A 94 9.92 22.60 6.22
N ARG A 95 9.78 21.41 5.68
CA ARG A 95 10.86 20.65 5.04
C ARG A 95 10.61 20.45 3.55
N LEU A 96 11.62 19.99 2.83
CA LEU A 96 11.44 19.58 1.44
C LEU A 96 10.59 18.33 1.35
N VAL A 97 9.78 18.25 0.29
CA VAL A 97 9.00 17.04 -0.05
C VAL A 97 9.98 15.92 -0.37
N ARG A 98 9.82 14.77 0.28
CA ARG A 98 10.64 13.59 0.02
C ARG A 98 10.18 12.92 -1.30
N ARG A 99 11.14 12.45 -2.06
CA ARG A 99 10.86 11.48 -3.11
C ARG A 99 10.57 10.14 -2.44
N LEU A 100 9.33 9.67 -2.58
CA LEU A 100 8.93 8.37 -2.05
C LEU A 100 9.43 7.24 -2.95
N SER A 101 10.02 6.23 -2.35
CA SER A 101 10.43 4.99 -2.96
C SER A 101 9.30 3.96 -2.97
N SER A 102 9.44 2.86 -3.71
CA SER A 102 8.51 1.75 -3.61
C SER A 102 8.48 1.14 -2.21
N PHE A 103 9.57 1.22 -1.45
CA PHE A 103 9.58 0.82 -0.05
C PHE A 103 8.66 1.71 0.80
N ASP A 104 8.73 3.05 0.64
CA ASP A 104 7.83 3.98 1.35
C ASP A 104 6.36 3.70 1.01
N TYR A 105 6.04 3.42 -0.24
CA TYR A 105 4.69 3.04 -0.64
C TYR A 105 4.27 1.71 -0.02
N LEU A 106 5.14 0.70 -0.03
CA LEU A 106 4.85 -0.62 0.51
C LEU A 106 4.52 -0.54 2.00
N ILE A 107 5.34 0.15 2.79
CA ILE A 107 5.12 0.30 4.23
C ILE A 107 4.05 1.34 4.58
N GLY A 108 3.74 2.25 3.65
CA GLY A 108 2.72 3.31 3.85
C GLY A 108 1.26 2.82 3.81
N ILE A 109 1.02 1.59 3.36
CA ILE A 109 -0.31 0.98 3.26
C ILE A 109 -0.70 0.36 4.61
N GLU A 110 -1.98 0.49 4.96
CA GLU A 110 -2.55 -0.17 6.12
C GLU A 110 -2.56 -1.70 5.95
N ASP A 111 -2.18 -2.43 7.00
CA ASP A 111 -1.95 -3.87 6.94
C ASP A 111 -3.23 -4.66 6.59
N PHE A 112 -4.37 -4.34 7.22
CA PHE A 112 -5.62 -5.06 7.03
C PHE A 112 -6.18 -4.96 5.61
N SER A 113 -6.04 -3.80 4.97
CA SER A 113 -6.55 -3.54 3.62
C SER A 113 -5.54 -3.83 2.52
N ARG A 114 -4.33 -4.29 2.87
CA ARG A 114 -3.26 -4.60 1.92
C ARG A 114 -3.68 -5.70 0.95
N MET A 115 -3.46 -5.45 -0.33
CA MET A 115 -3.67 -6.46 -1.36
C MET A 115 -2.57 -7.52 -1.34
N GLY A 116 -2.94 -8.75 -1.67
CA GLY A 116 -2.03 -9.89 -1.65
C GLY A 116 -1.90 -10.53 -0.27
N GLY A 117 -1.01 -11.49 -0.15
CA GLY A 117 -0.81 -12.29 1.07
C GLY A 117 0.48 -11.97 1.82
N PHE A 118 1.07 -10.78 1.64
CA PHE A 118 2.27 -10.39 2.36
C PHE A 118 1.96 -9.38 3.45
N ARG A 119 2.54 -9.63 4.63
CA ARG A 119 2.49 -8.72 5.78
C ARG A 119 3.90 -8.36 6.21
N PHE A 120 4.07 -7.19 6.80
CA PHE A 120 5.39 -6.63 7.11
C PHE A 120 5.50 -6.22 8.56
N LYS A 121 6.68 -6.47 9.17
CA LYS A 121 7.05 -5.99 10.51
C LYS A 121 8.41 -5.31 10.47
N GLU A 122 8.62 -4.32 11.32
CA GLU A 122 9.95 -3.71 11.51
C GLU A 122 10.85 -4.59 12.38
N SER A 123 10.29 -5.24 13.40
CA SER A 123 10.98 -6.17 14.27
C SER A 123 10.18 -7.46 14.46
N MET A 124 10.83 -8.55 14.81
CA MET A 124 10.16 -9.85 14.99
C MET A 124 9.07 -9.81 16.07
N ASP A 125 9.33 -9.11 17.17
CA ASP A 125 8.42 -9.02 18.30
C ASP A 125 7.44 -7.83 18.18
N GLY A 126 7.55 -7.02 17.11
CA GLY A 126 6.70 -5.88 16.87
C GLY A 126 5.36 -6.24 16.23
N GLU A 127 4.45 -5.27 16.21
CA GLU A 127 3.21 -5.37 15.45
C GLU A 127 3.47 -5.27 13.95
N TYR A 128 2.49 -5.68 13.14
CA TYR A 128 2.55 -5.44 11.69
C TYR A 128 2.54 -3.95 11.40
N ILE A 129 3.30 -3.52 10.39
CA ILE A 129 3.43 -2.11 10.01
C ILE A 129 2.05 -1.59 9.59
N ASN A 130 1.63 -0.48 10.22
CA ASN A 130 0.31 0.12 10.05
C ASN A 130 -0.86 -0.83 10.38
N ALA A 131 -0.64 -1.84 11.20
CA ALA A 131 -1.74 -2.56 11.81
C ALA A 131 -2.43 -1.65 12.83
N SER A 132 -3.68 -1.37 12.61
CA SER A 132 -4.48 -0.59 13.54
C SER A 132 -5.32 -1.53 14.40
N GLU A 133 -5.32 -1.33 15.71
CA GLU A 133 -6.21 -2.05 16.63
C GLU A 133 -7.69 -1.72 16.37
N SER A 134 -7.96 -0.53 15.85
CA SER A 134 -9.30 -0.14 15.41
C SER A 134 -9.36 -0.24 13.88
N LEU A 135 -10.34 -0.97 13.36
CA LEU A 135 -10.67 -0.97 11.94
C LEU A 135 -10.92 0.48 11.49
N HIS A 136 -9.92 1.09 10.86
CA HIS A 136 -10.06 2.44 10.30
C HIS A 136 -10.79 2.41 8.93
N ILE A 137 -11.36 1.25 8.57
CA ILE A 137 -12.18 1.12 7.38
C ILE A 137 -13.57 1.64 7.73
N PRO A 138 -14.00 2.73 7.08
CA PRO A 138 -15.28 3.35 7.38
C PRO A 138 -16.45 2.43 7.00
N PRO A 139 -17.58 2.54 7.71
CA PRO A 139 -18.80 1.85 7.32
C PRO A 139 -19.35 2.42 6.00
N LEU A 140 -20.12 1.61 5.28
CA LEU A 140 -20.75 2.00 4.01
C LEU A 140 -21.67 3.23 4.18
N THR A 141 -22.17 3.49 5.38
CA THR A 141 -22.97 4.70 5.70
C THR A 141 -22.22 5.99 5.44
N ASP A 142 -20.90 6.00 5.55
CA ASP A 142 -20.04 7.18 5.39
C ASP A 142 -19.63 7.42 3.93
N ILE A 143 -20.19 6.65 2.98
CA ILE A 143 -19.82 6.72 1.56
C ILE A 143 -19.94 8.14 0.96
N ARG A 144 -20.91 8.95 1.43
CA ARG A 144 -21.08 10.32 0.95
C ARG A 144 -19.91 11.23 1.36
N GLU A 145 -19.37 11.04 2.55
CA GLU A 145 -18.19 11.77 3.03
C GLU A 145 -16.95 11.37 2.24
N LEU A 146 -16.81 10.07 1.93
CA LEU A 146 -15.70 9.57 1.13
C LEU A 146 -15.76 10.08 -0.32
N ILE A 147 -16.95 10.17 -0.91
CA ILE A 147 -17.17 10.78 -2.24
C ILE A 147 -16.78 12.25 -2.20
N ALA A 148 -17.22 13.00 -1.21
CA ALA A 148 -16.88 14.42 -1.05
C ALA A 148 -15.35 14.59 -0.90
N ALA A 149 -14.71 13.78 -0.05
CA ALA A 149 -13.26 13.80 0.12
C ALA A 149 -12.52 13.50 -1.19
N SER A 150 -12.95 12.49 -1.95
CA SER A 150 -12.33 12.15 -3.25
C SER A 150 -12.46 13.29 -4.26
N SER A 151 -13.63 13.92 -4.33
CA SER A 151 -13.88 15.06 -5.21
C SER A 151 -13.02 16.28 -4.87
N GLU A 152 -12.84 16.58 -3.58
CA GLU A 152 -11.97 17.69 -3.14
C GLU A 152 -10.49 17.41 -3.45
N ILE A 153 -10.05 16.17 -3.36
CA ILE A 153 -8.68 15.79 -3.75
C ILE A 153 -8.48 15.96 -5.24
N GLU A 154 -9.39 15.47 -6.10
CA GLU A 154 -9.30 15.65 -7.55
C GLU A 154 -9.37 17.14 -7.94
N LYS A 155 -10.26 17.93 -7.30
CA LYS A 155 -10.33 19.37 -7.50
C LYS A 155 -9.02 20.06 -7.19
N SER A 156 -8.39 19.70 -6.08
CA SER A 156 -7.09 20.27 -5.68
C SER A 156 -5.99 19.94 -6.70
N GLU A 157 -6.07 18.78 -7.38
CA GLU A 157 -5.15 18.44 -8.48
C GLU A 157 -5.38 19.33 -9.70
N GLU A 158 -6.64 19.58 -10.08
CA GLU A 158 -7.00 20.44 -11.21
C GLU A 158 -6.56 21.90 -10.99
N GLU A 159 -6.65 22.38 -9.75
CA GLU A 159 -6.27 23.74 -9.34
C GLU A 159 -4.77 23.88 -8.98
N ASP A 160 -3.96 22.83 -9.09
CA ASP A 160 -2.56 22.76 -8.67
C ASP A 160 -2.35 23.24 -7.22
N GLN A 161 -3.28 22.84 -6.34
CA GLN A 161 -3.28 23.17 -4.92
C GLN A 161 -3.13 21.92 -4.06
N LEU A 162 -2.79 22.09 -2.77
CA LEU A 162 -2.83 20.99 -1.83
C LEU A 162 -4.21 20.91 -1.18
N PRO A 163 -4.80 19.71 -1.10
CA PRO A 163 -6.05 19.51 -0.38
C PRO A 163 -5.82 19.69 1.13
N GLU A 164 -6.89 19.94 1.88
CA GLU A 164 -6.81 19.92 3.32
C GLU A 164 -6.49 18.51 3.83
N MET A 165 -5.65 18.40 4.89
CA MET A 165 -5.24 17.12 5.48
C MET A 165 -6.45 16.24 5.86
N ARG A 166 -7.57 16.85 6.30
CA ARG A 166 -8.77 16.09 6.68
C ARG A 166 -9.31 15.20 5.55
N TRP A 167 -9.27 15.66 4.29
CA TRP A 167 -9.73 14.89 3.14
C TRP A 167 -8.79 13.71 2.84
N ILE A 168 -7.49 13.97 2.95
CA ILE A 168 -6.49 12.92 2.79
C ILE A 168 -6.61 11.87 3.90
N ALA A 169 -6.79 12.30 5.17
CA ALA A 169 -6.91 11.39 6.31
C ALA A 169 -8.10 10.42 6.18
N GLN A 170 -9.22 10.86 5.59
CA GLN A 170 -10.38 10.00 5.36
C GLN A 170 -10.13 8.90 4.32
N LEU A 171 -9.24 9.11 3.35
CA LEU A 171 -9.05 8.22 2.22
C LEU A 171 -7.72 7.46 2.20
N VAL A 172 -6.68 7.94 2.91
CA VAL A 172 -5.36 7.30 2.87
C VAL A 172 -5.43 5.85 3.37
N GLN A 173 -6.08 5.60 4.49
CA GLN A 173 -6.17 4.25 5.02
C GLN A 173 -7.07 3.35 4.17
N PRO A 174 -8.36 3.69 3.92
CA PRO A 174 -9.24 2.80 3.18
C PRO A 174 -8.96 2.76 1.68
N GLY A 175 -8.26 3.74 1.11
CA GLY A 175 -8.07 3.89 -0.35
C GLY A 175 -6.68 3.57 -0.87
N SER A 176 -5.65 3.56 -0.02
CA SER A 176 -4.27 3.49 -0.49
C SER A 176 -3.84 2.12 -1.01
N SER A 177 -4.45 1.04 -0.55
CA SER A 177 -4.12 -0.33 -0.95
C SER A 177 -4.78 -0.80 -2.26
N LEU A 178 -5.77 -0.06 -2.75
CA LEU A 178 -6.62 -0.51 -3.85
C LEU A 178 -6.02 -0.21 -5.23
N GLY A 179 -6.19 -1.16 -6.16
CA GLY A 179 -5.71 -1.05 -7.53
C GLY A 179 -6.49 -0.07 -8.40
N GLY A 180 -5.85 0.50 -9.45
CA GLY A 180 -6.43 1.36 -10.47
C GLY A 180 -6.32 2.86 -10.21
N ALA A 181 -6.74 3.65 -11.21
CA ALA A 181 -6.55 5.11 -11.24
C ALA A 181 -7.76 5.90 -10.70
N ARG A 182 -8.96 5.30 -10.67
CA ARG A 182 -10.18 5.98 -10.22
C ARG A 182 -10.27 6.05 -8.71
N PRO A 183 -10.88 7.11 -8.17
CA PRO A 183 -11.17 7.23 -6.76
C PRO A 183 -11.96 6.02 -6.23
N LYS A 184 -11.51 5.48 -5.12
CA LYS A 184 -12.14 4.34 -4.45
C LYS A 184 -11.69 4.23 -3.00
N ALA A 185 -12.45 3.50 -2.19
CA ALA A 185 -12.08 3.16 -0.85
C ALA A 185 -12.60 1.79 -0.43
N SER A 186 -11.92 1.15 0.50
CA SER A 186 -12.48 0.02 1.24
C SER A 186 -13.54 0.53 2.21
N VAL A 187 -14.66 -0.16 2.29
CA VAL A 187 -15.76 0.13 3.23
C VAL A 187 -16.28 -1.19 3.82
N ILE A 188 -16.92 -1.12 4.97
CA ILE A 188 -17.55 -2.29 5.61
C ILE A 188 -19.07 -2.17 5.48
N ASP A 189 -19.71 -3.22 4.96
CA ASP A 189 -21.17 -3.31 4.85
C ASP A 189 -21.83 -3.64 6.21
N GLU A 190 -23.16 -3.69 6.23
CA GLU A 190 -23.97 -4.01 7.43
C GLU A 190 -23.68 -5.41 7.98
N ASN A 191 -23.23 -6.33 7.12
CA ASN A 191 -22.87 -7.71 7.46
C ASN A 191 -21.41 -7.87 7.86
N LYS A 192 -20.68 -6.76 8.01
CA LYS A 192 -19.22 -6.70 8.28
C LYS A 192 -18.35 -7.28 7.16
N ASN A 193 -18.85 -7.34 5.92
CA ASN A 193 -18.03 -7.71 4.79
C ASN A 193 -17.22 -6.51 4.31
N LEU A 194 -15.96 -6.76 3.96
CA LEU A 194 -15.09 -5.78 3.31
C LEU A 194 -15.53 -5.62 1.85
N CYS A 195 -15.87 -4.40 1.47
CA CYS A 195 -16.30 -4.04 0.13
C CYS A 195 -15.41 -2.95 -0.45
N ILE A 196 -15.36 -2.83 -1.77
CA ILE A 196 -14.69 -1.74 -2.48
C ILE A 196 -15.75 -0.81 -3.05
N ALA A 197 -15.82 0.41 -2.53
CA ALA A 197 -16.61 1.49 -3.09
C ALA A 197 -15.79 2.22 -4.15
N LYS A 198 -16.31 2.31 -5.37
CA LYS A 198 -15.74 3.12 -6.47
C LYS A 198 -16.53 4.41 -6.60
N PHE A 199 -15.83 5.54 -6.67
CA PHE A 199 -16.45 6.85 -6.73
C PHE A 199 -16.42 7.41 -8.14
N PRO A 200 -17.40 8.27 -8.52
CA PRO A 200 -17.32 9.07 -9.72
C PRO A 200 -16.06 9.93 -9.70
N SER A 201 -15.40 10.06 -10.84
CA SER A 201 -14.30 10.99 -11.02
C SER A 201 -14.81 12.30 -11.61
N ARG A 202 -14.24 13.43 -11.19
CA ARG A 202 -14.52 14.74 -11.81
C ARG A 202 -14.13 14.80 -13.29
N LYS A 203 -13.29 13.86 -13.75
CA LYS A 203 -12.85 13.71 -15.13
C LYS A 203 -13.79 12.86 -15.99
N ASP A 204 -14.84 12.32 -15.39
CA ASP A 204 -15.83 11.52 -16.13
C ASP A 204 -16.85 12.44 -16.81
N ASP A 205 -17.12 12.20 -18.10
CA ASP A 205 -18.18 12.90 -18.87
C ASP A 205 -19.59 12.47 -18.42
N TYR A 206 -19.68 11.33 -17.71
CA TYR A 206 -20.92 10.76 -17.17
C TYR A 206 -20.60 9.94 -15.92
N ASP A 207 -21.60 9.71 -15.07
CA ASP A 207 -21.44 8.89 -13.87
C ASP A 207 -21.26 7.42 -14.24
N ALA A 208 -20.00 7.00 -14.41
CA ALA A 208 -19.64 5.62 -14.76
C ALA A 208 -19.89 4.61 -13.61
N GLY A 209 -20.28 5.08 -12.42
CA GLY A 209 -20.67 4.23 -11.29
C GLY A 209 -22.11 3.73 -11.36
N LEU A 210 -22.92 4.35 -12.22
CA LEU A 210 -24.35 4.00 -12.40
C LEU A 210 -24.62 3.02 -13.54
N TRP A 211 -23.58 2.59 -14.28
CA TRP A 211 -23.70 1.70 -15.46
C TRP A 211 -22.98 0.38 -15.26
#